data_f31ca20e3ade2bbe6ee02b32e0fc3347
#
_entry.id   f31ca20e3ade2bbe6ee02b32e0fc3347
#
_cell.length_a   1.000
_cell.length_b   1.000
_cell.length_c   1.000
_cell.angle_alpha   90.00
_cell.angle_beta   90.00
_cell.angle_gamma   90.00
#
_symmetry.space_group_name_H-M   'P 1'
#
loop_
_entity.id
_entity.type
_entity.pdbx_description
1 polymer ?
#
loop_
_entity_poly.entity_id
_entity_poly.type
_entity_poly.pdbx_seq_one_letter_code
_entity_poly.pdbx_strand_id
1 'polypeptide(L)'
;AIINIVDATNLSRSLFFTTQLLELGIPVVVALNKSDINVKKQTTIDTAALSAKLGCPVVETVSTAAEGLKAVVDAAVAQSGKIQRAPYVQGDIDLTDKKVVEEADRKRFAFVNALVSQVEKRKVLTKDKGIGDAIDAVLTNKFLGIPIFAVVMFLVFQISQVWVGTPVADYLVAWIETFQGYVGEVLLA
;
A
#
# COMPACT_ATOMS: atom_id res chain seq x y z
N ALA A 1 2.29 -18.87 -17.87
CA ALA A 1 3.10 -18.25 -16.81
C ALA A 1 2.23 -17.34 -15.95
N ILE A 2 2.56 -17.22 -14.66
CA ILE A 2 1.90 -16.34 -13.71
C ILE A 2 2.79 -15.12 -13.51
N ILE A 3 2.22 -13.92 -13.59
CA ILE A 3 2.89 -12.68 -13.17
C ILE A 3 2.44 -12.40 -11.72
N ASN A 4 3.37 -12.48 -10.78
CA ASN A 4 3.11 -12.19 -9.39
C ASN A 4 3.67 -10.81 -9.01
N ILE A 5 2.80 -9.90 -8.60
CA ILE A 5 3.18 -8.55 -8.19
C ILE A 5 3.58 -8.58 -6.72
N VAL A 6 4.83 -8.24 -6.45
CA VAL A 6 5.45 -8.24 -5.12
C VAL A 6 5.74 -6.81 -4.69
N ASP A 7 5.30 -6.44 -3.50
CA ASP A 7 5.61 -5.13 -2.92
C ASP A 7 7.05 -5.12 -2.37
N ALA A 8 7.92 -4.37 -3.03
CA ALA A 8 9.33 -4.24 -2.64
C ALA A 8 9.51 -3.62 -1.25
N THR A 9 8.55 -2.85 -0.75
CA THR A 9 8.63 -2.22 0.58
C THR A 9 8.27 -3.18 1.72
N ASN A 10 7.61 -4.31 1.38
CA ASN A 10 7.22 -5.35 2.34
C ASN A 10 7.50 -6.74 1.76
N LEU A 11 8.79 -6.99 1.51
CA LEU A 11 9.24 -8.13 0.75
C LEU A 11 8.88 -9.48 1.41
N SER A 12 9.11 -9.63 2.72
CA SER A 12 8.82 -10.89 3.43
C SER A 12 7.35 -11.30 3.33
N ARG A 13 6.44 -10.36 3.49
CA ARG A 13 5.00 -10.64 3.42
C ARG A 13 4.58 -11.03 2.00
N SER A 14 5.10 -10.33 1.01
CA SER A 14 4.75 -10.58 -0.38
C SER A 14 5.35 -11.90 -0.90
N LEU A 15 6.57 -12.25 -0.50
CA LEU A 15 7.23 -13.49 -0.90
C LEU A 15 6.61 -14.73 -0.25
N PHE A 16 5.91 -14.60 0.87
CA PHE A 16 5.16 -15.71 1.46
C PHE A 16 4.18 -16.31 0.43
N PHE A 17 3.39 -15.48 -0.20
CA PHE A 17 2.47 -15.91 -1.26
C PHE A 17 3.21 -16.37 -2.52
N THR A 18 4.32 -15.71 -2.87
CA THR A 18 5.14 -16.12 -4.01
C THR A 18 5.61 -17.58 -3.88
N THR A 19 6.04 -17.98 -2.68
CA THR A 19 6.49 -19.38 -2.44
C THR A 19 5.35 -20.38 -2.63
N GLN A 20 4.11 -20.04 -2.28
CA GLN A 20 2.94 -20.87 -2.52
C GLN A 20 2.65 -21.01 -4.03
N LEU A 21 2.77 -19.94 -4.79
CA LEU A 21 2.60 -19.98 -6.25
C LEU A 21 3.66 -20.87 -6.92
N LEU A 22 4.91 -20.81 -6.45
CA LEU A 22 6.01 -21.61 -7.01
C LEU A 22 5.80 -23.10 -6.76
N GLU A 23 5.16 -23.48 -5.65
CA GLU A 23 4.82 -24.88 -5.36
C GLU A 23 3.85 -25.52 -6.36
N LEU A 24 3.05 -24.70 -7.05
CA LEU A 24 2.14 -25.19 -8.09
C LEU A 24 2.88 -25.73 -9.33
N GLY A 25 4.20 -25.51 -9.44
CA GLY A 25 5.00 -25.93 -10.59
C GLY A 25 4.72 -25.15 -11.88
N ILE A 26 3.86 -24.11 -11.81
CA ILE A 26 3.54 -23.24 -12.95
C ILE A 26 4.62 -22.16 -13.02
N PRO A 27 5.12 -21.82 -14.23
CA PRO A 27 6.10 -20.76 -14.40
C PRO A 27 5.62 -19.42 -13.81
N VAL A 28 6.41 -18.84 -12.92
CA VAL A 28 6.15 -17.57 -12.26
C VAL A 28 7.19 -16.53 -12.68
N VAL A 29 6.75 -15.30 -12.89
CA VAL A 29 7.60 -14.12 -13.00
C VAL A 29 7.22 -13.16 -11.87
N VAL A 30 8.19 -12.68 -11.13
CA VAL A 30 8.01 -11.72 -10.05
C VAL A 30 8.18 -10.30 -10.60
N ALA A 31 7.12 -9.50 -10.53
CA ALA A 31 7.16 -8.06 -10.76
C ALA A 31 7.39 -7.37 -9.40
N LEU A 32 8.63 -6.95 -9.12
CA LEU A 32 9.01 -6.29 -7.89
C LEU A 32 8.62 -4.82 -7.95
N ASN A 33 7.41 -4.50 -7.50
CA ASN A 33 6.82 -3.18 -7.62
C ASN A 33 7.22 -2.23 -6.47
N LYS A 34 7.13 -0.91 -6.71
CA LYS A 34 7.52 0.16 -5.80
C LYS A 34 9.03 0.23 -5.54
N SER A 35 9.85 -0.15 -6.51
CA SER A 35 11.31 -0.06 -6.39
C SER A 35 11.80 1.36 -6.14
N ASP A 36 11.12 2.39 -6.67
CA ASP A 36 11.37 3.81 -6.42
C ASP A 36 11.26 4.21 -4.94
N ILE A 37 10.33 3.60 -4.20
CA ILE A 37 10.17 3.87 -2.77
C ILE A 37 11.35 3.28 -1.98
N ASN A 38 11.87 2.12 -2.38
CA ASN A 38 13.04 1.53 -1.75
C ASN A 38 14.29 2.41 -1.96
N VAL A 39 14.45 2.98 -3.14
CA VAL A 39 15.53 3.95 -3.40
C VAL A 39 15.42 5.14 -2.46
N LYS A 40 14.23 5.72 -2.29
CA LYS A 40 13.98 6.82 -1.35
C LYS A 40 14.27 6.43 0.10
N LYS A 41 14.00 5.19 0.49
CA LYS A 41 14.25 4.65 1.84
C LYS A 41 15.68 4.10 2.01
N GLN A 42 16.55 4.25 1.02
CA GLN A 42 17.90 3.69 1.02
C GLN A 42 17.93 2.18 1.32
N THR A 43 16.90 1.47 0.88
CA THR A 43 16.80 0.01 0.91
C THR A 43 17.17 -0.51 -0.46
N THR A 44 18.10 -1.45 -0.52
CA THR A 44 18.48 -2.11 -1.77
C THR A 44 18.09 -3.58 -1.70
N ILE A 45 17.54 -4.10 -2.80
CA ILE A 45 17.21 -5.51 -2.98
C ILE A 45 18.09 -6.03 -4.12
N ASP A 46 18.86 -7.07 -3.86
CA ASP A 46 19.62 -7.77 -4.89
C ASP A 46 18.66 -8.66 -5.69
N THR A 47 18.17 -8.13 -6.80
CA THR A 47 17.20 -8.80 -7.66
C THR A 47 17.78 -10.02 -8.36
N ALA A 48 19.09 -10.01 -8.66
CA ALA A 48 19.76 -11.16 -9.25
C ALA A 48 19.86 -12.32 -8.24
N ALA A 49 20.28 -12.02 -7.02
CA ALA A 49 20.32 -13.01 -5.95
C ALA A 49 18.91 -13.52 -5.59
N LEU A 50 17.91 -12.63 -5.56
CA LEU A 50 16.52 -13.00 -5.32
C LEU A 50 15.99 -13.94 -6.42
N SER A 51 16.24 -13.61 -7.69
CA SER A 51 15.87 -14.44 -8.83
C SER A 51 16.52 -15.84 -8.77
N ALA A 52 17.81 -15.90 -8.45
CA ALA A 52 18.52 -17.17 -8.31
C ALA A 52 17.95 -18.03 -7.18
N LYS A 53 17.59 -17.42 -6.04
CA LYS A 53 17.04 -18.12 -4.87
C LYS A 53 15.59 -18.58 -5.05
N LEU A 54 14.78 -17.80 -5.76
CA LEU A 54 13.40 -18.18 -6.08
C LEU A 54 13.33 -19.15 -7.27
N GLY A 55 14.37 -19.20 -8.10
CA GLY A 55 14.39 -19.97 -9.34
C GLY A 55 13.46 -19.43 -10.41
N CYS A 56 13.08 -18.15 -10.36
CA CYS A 56 12.21 -17.48 -11.31
C CYS A 56 12.71 -16.06 -11.63
N PRO A 57 12.37 -15.49 -12.79
CA PRO A 57 12.74 -14.11 -13.13
C PRO A 57 12.12 -13.12 -12.15
N VAL A 58 12.92 -12.15 -11.73
CA VAL A 58 12.51 -11.00 -10.92
C VAL A 58 12.79 -9.74 -11.71
N VAL A 59 11.77 -8.93 -11.96
CA VAL A 59 11.86 -7.68 -12.71
C VAL A 59 11.39 -6.53 -11.84
N GLU A 60 12.21 -5.50 -11.70
CA GLU A 60 11.82 -4.28 -10.98
C GLU A 60 10.79 -3.50 -11.79
N THR A 61 9.80 -2.95 -11.09
CA THR A 61 8.74 -2.17 -11.71
C THR A 61 8.35 -0.98 -10.86
N VAL A 62 7.92 0.09 -11.54
CA VAL A 62 7.23 1.23 -10.94
C VAL A 62 5.93 1.43 -11.71
N SER A 63 4.86 0.81 -11.24
CA SER A 63 3.59 0.76 -11.97
C SER A 63 2.97 2.14 -12.20
N THR A 64 3.18 3.10 -11.31
CA THR A 64 2.71 4.48 -11.45
C THR A 64 3.42 5.24 -12.57
N ALA A 65 4.66 4.87 -12.89
CA ALA A 65 5.46 5.44 -13.99
C ALA A 65 5.48 4.55 -15.24
N ALA A 66 4.78 3.42 -15.23
CA ALA A 66 4.78 2.39 -16.27
C ALA A 66 6.19 1.82 -16.57
N GLU A 67 7.15 1.96 -15.64
CA GLU A 67 8.50 1.43 -15.79
C GLU A 67 8.54 -0.07 -15.53
N GLY A 68 9.32 -0.80 -16.34
CA GLY A 68 9.54 -2.25 -16.22
C GLY A 68 8.38 -3.13 -16.69
N LEU A 69 7.20 -2.58 -17.02
CA LEU A 69 6.01 -3.38 -17.36
C LEU A 69 6.22 -4.26 -18.60
N LYS A 70 6.83 -3.70 -19.64
CA LYS A 70 7.14 -4.47 -20.86
C LYS A 70 8.10 -5.63 -20.56
N ALA A 71 9.13 -5.39 -19.76
CA ALA A 71 10.10 -6.42 -19.40
C ALA A 71 9.46 -7.56 -18.60
N VAL A 72 8.46 -7.28 -17.76
CA VAL A 72 7.67 -8.32 -17.06
C VAL A 72 6.90 -9.19 -18.04
N VAL A 73 6.24 -8.57 -19.02
CA VAL A 73 5.48 -9.30 -20.05
C VAL A 73 6.42 -10.15 -20.91
N ASP A 74 7.53 -9.58 -21.36
CA ASP A 74 8.53 -10.29 -22.16
C ASP A 74 9.11 -11.49 -21.38
N ALA A 75 9.41 -11.30 -20.09
CA ALA A 75 9.85 -12.37 -19.20
C ALA A 75 8.78 -13.45 -19.03
N ALA A 76 7.50 -13.08 -18.90
CA ALA A 76 6.41 -14.04 -18.76
C ALA A 76 6.20 -14.87 -20.02
N VAL A 77 6.32 -14.25 -21.19
CA VAL A 77 6.28 -14.97 -22.48
C VAL A 77 7.47 -15.94 -22.59
N ALA A 78 8.68 -15.49 -22.23
CA ALA A 78 9.88 -16.32 -22.27
C ALA A 78 9.86 -17.50 -21.27
N GLN A 79 9.08 -17.43 -20.21
CA GLN A 79 8.89 -18.50 -19.23
C GLN A 79 7.72 -19.44 -19.57
N SER A 80 6.87 -19.08 -20.53
CA SER A 80 5.74 -19.92 -20.92
C SER A 80 6.21 -21.29 -21.40
N GLY A 81 5.58 -22.34 -20.87
CA GLY A 81 5.91 -23.73 -21.20
C GLY A 81 7.15 -24.32 -20.51
N LYS A 82 7.86 -23.57 -19.68
CA LYS A 82 8.98 -24.10 -18.89
C LYS A 82 8.51 -24.75 -17.60
N ILE A 83 9.30 -25.68 -17.09
CA ILE A 83 9.03 -26.30 -15.80
C ILE A 83 9.64 -25.42 -14.70
N GLN A 84 8.84 -25.06 -13.71
CA GLN A 84 9.27 -24.32 -12.54
C GLN A 84 9.52 -25.29 -11.38
N ARG A 85 10.63 -25.12 -10.68
CA ARG A 85 10.90 -25.83 -9.42
C ARG A 85 10.73 -24.87 -8.27
N ALA A 86 9.97 -25.29 -7.25
CA ALA A 86 9.80 -24.52 -6.04
C ALA A 86 11.06 -24.55 -5.17
N PRO A 87 11.55 -23.42 -4.65
CA PRO A 87 12.68 -23.37 -3.72
C PRO A 87 12.31 -23.87 -2.33
N TYR A 88 11.02 -23.95 -2.02
CA TYR A 88 10.44 -24.44 -0.79
C TYR A 88 9.21 -25.29 -1.13
N VAL A 89 9.13 -26.47 -0.54
CA VAL A 89 7.97 -27.37 -0.66
C VAL A 89 7.51 -27.74 0.73
N GLN A 90 6.25 -27.48 1.02
CA GLN A 90 5.69 -27.70 2.35
C GLN A 90 5.27 -29.14 2.60
N GLY A 91 5.00 -29.91 1.55
CA GLY A 91 4.41 -31.23 1.63
C GLY A 91 2.91 -31.20 1.98
N ASP A 92 2.33 -32.40 2.10
CA ASP A 92 0.91 -32.52 2.47
C ASP A 92 0.73 -32.15 3.94
N ILE A 93 -0.21 -31.24 4.19
CA ILE A 93 -0.63 -30.81 5.53
C ILE A 93 -2.14 -30.99 5.67
N ASP A 94 -2.55 -31.39 6.86
CA ASP A 94 -3.97 -31.43 7.21
C ASP A 94 -4.49 -29.99 7.39
N LEU A 95 -5.24 -29.50 6.41
CA LEU A 95 -5.82 -28.17 6.42
C LEU A 95 -6.97 -28.02 7.44
N THR A 96 -7.46 -29.12 8.02
CA THR A 96 -8.52 -29.08 9.03
C THR A 96 -7.96 -28.86 10.44
N ASP A 97 -6.69 -29.18 10.67
CA ASP A 97 -6.01 -28.92 11.94
C ASP A 97 -5.29 -27.56 11.92
N LYS A 98 -5.91 -26.60 12.60
CA LYS A 98 -5.39 -25.23 12.71
C LYS A 98 -3.95 -25.17 13.23
N LYS A 99 -3.56 -26.03 14.16
CA LYS A 99 -2.20 -26.03 14.72
C LYS A 99 -1.17 -26.49 13.70
N VAL A 100 -1.52 -27.48 12.89
CA VAL A 100 -0.65 -27.99 11.81
C VAL A 100 -0.46 -26.89 10.75
N VAL A 101 -1.53 -26.20 10.38
CA VAL A 101 -1.47 -25.07 9.44
C VAL A 101 -0.61 -23.93 9.99
N GLU A 102 -0.81 -23.53 11.25
CA GLU A 102 -0.01 -22.46 11.88
C GLU A 102 1.49 -22.81 11.96
N GLU A 103 1.82 -24.07 12.25
CA GLU A 103 3.21 -24.53 12.27
C GLU A 103 3.82 -24.53 10.86
N ALA A 104 3.07 -24.96 9.89
CA ALA A 104 3.45 -24.99 8.50
C ALA A 104 3.72 -23.55 7.97
N ASP A 105 2.85 -22.60 8.26
CA ASP A 105 3.02 -21.20 7.91
C ASP A 105 4.24 -20.58 8.61
N ARG A 106 4.48 -20.94 9.87
CA ARG A 106 5.66 -20.49 10.60
C ARG A 106 6.96 -20.96 9.94
N LYS A 107 7.01 -22.21 9.48
CA LYS A 107 8.17 -22.76 8.74
C LYS A 107 8.39 -22.03 7.43
N ARG A 108 7.31 -21.76 6.67
CA ARG A 108 7.37 -20.98 5.42
C ARG A 108 7.85 -19.55 5.67
N PHE A 109 7.33 -18.88 6.70
CA PHE A 109 7.80 -17.54 7.08
C PHE A 109 9.27 -17.53 7.49
N ALA A 110 9.73 -18.55 8.21
CA ALA A 110 11.14 -18.67 8.58
C ALA A 110 12.03 -18.78 7.33
N PHE A 111 11.63 -19.60 6.35
CA PHE A 111 12.33 -19.72 5.07
C PHE A 111 12.36 -18.39 4.31
N VAL A 112 11.21 -17.71 4.18
CA VAL A 112 11.12 -16.42 3.49
C VAL A 112 11.96 -15.35 4.18
N ASN A 113 11.93 -15.27 5.52
CA ASN A 113 12.74 -14.31 6.27
C ASN A 113 14.23 -14.57 6.12
N ALA A 114 14.65 -15.83 6.13
CA ALA A 114 16.05 -16.20 5.87
C ALA A 114 16.50 -15.82 4.46
N LEU A 115 15.62 -15.96 3.46
CA LEU A 115 15.88 -15.55 2.10
C LEU A 115 15.98 -14.01 2.00
N VAL A 116 15.02 -13.28 2.56
CA VAL A 116 14.98 -11.81 2.54
C VAL A 116 16.21 -11.20 3.21
N SER A 117 16.63 -11.76 4.37
CA SER A 117 17.82 -11.27 5.08
C SER A 117 19.12 -11.35 4.27
N GLN A 118 19.17 -12.19 3.24
CA GLN A 118 20.32 -12.35 2.37
C GLN A 118 20.30 -11.45 1.14
N VAL A 119 19.13 -10.99 0.71
CA VAL A 119 18.96 -10.21 -0.52
C VAL A 119 18.59 -8.75 -0.25
N GLU A 120 18.03 -8.44 0.91
CA GLU A 120 17.62 -7.08 1.29
C GLU A 120 18.68 -6.44 2.20
N LYS A 121 19.17 -5.28 1.80
CA LYS A 121 20.08 -4.45 2.61
C LYS A 121 19.38 -3.14 2.94
N ARG A 122 18.99 -2.96 4.19
CA ARG A 122 18.45 -1.70 4.71
C ARG A 122 19.58 -0.89 5.33
N LYS A 123 19.86 0.28 4.77
CA LYS A 123 20.94 1.12 5.25
C LYS A 123 20.60 1.85 6.55
N VAL A 124 19.31 2.00 6.85
CA VAL A 124 18.85 2.75 8.01
C VAL A 124 17.78 1.98 8.74
N LEU A 125 18.10 1.51 9.93
CA LEU A 125 17.14 1.12 10.98
C LEU A 125 16.62 2.36 11.73
N THR A 126 17.12 3.54 11.42
CA THR A 126 16.61 4.78 11.99
C THR A 126 15.28 5.05 11.30
N LYS A 127 14.24 4.93 12.07
CA LYS A 127 12.93 5.49 11.81
C LYS A 127 13.15 6.99 11.55
N ASP A 128 13.43 7.36 10.30
CA ASP A 128 13.28 8.74 9.90
C ASP A 128 11.81 9.06 10.18
N LYS A 129 11.61 9.69 11.35
CA LYS A 129 10.31 10.22 11.71
C LYS A 129 10.03 11.30 10.68
N GLY A 130 9.38 10.93 9.61
CA GLY A 130 8.84 11.88 8.66
C GLY A 130 7.93 12.86 9.41
N ILE A 131 7.77 14.06 8.87
CA ILE A 131 6.82 15.03 9.44
C ILE A 131 5.45 14.36 9.67
N GLY A 132 5.04 13.43 8.77
CA GLY A 132 3.84 12.62 8.94
C GLY A 132 3.83 11.76 10.20
N ASP A 133 4.94 11.06 10.50
CA ASP A 133 5.05 10.23 11.71
C ASP A 133 5.05 11.08 12.99
N ALA A 134 5.62 12.29 12.93
CA ALA A 134 5.58 13.23 14.05
C ALA A 134 4.16 13.76 14.30
N ILE A 135 3.45 14.12 13.24
CA ILE A 135 2.04 14.54 13.30
C ILE A 135 1.18 13.40 13.84
N ASP A 136 1.35 12.19 13.30
CA ASP A 136 0.60 11.00 13.72
C ASP A 136 0.86 10.68 15.20
N ALA A 137 2.10 10.74 15.65
CA ALA A 137 2.45 10.53 17.07
C ALA A 137 1.81 11.55 18.01
N VAL A 138 1.60 12.79 17.56
CA VAL A 138 0.91 13.83 18.34
C VAL A 138 -0.60 13.62 18.30
N LEU A 139 -1.17 13.35 17.13
CA LEU A 139 -2.62 13.17 16.94
C LEU A 139 -3.15 11.89 17.61
N THR A 140 -2.36 10.82 17.59
CA THR A 140 -2.73 9.54 18.20
C THR A 140 -2.36 9.44 19.69
N ASN A 141 -1.74 10.47 20.25
CA ASN A 141 -1.42 10.49 21.68
C ASN A 141 -2.71 10.54 22.53
N LYS A 142 -2.83 9.59 23.47
CA LYS A 142 -4.00 9.43 24.34
C LYS A 142 -4.40 10.71 25.11
N PHE A 143 -3.43 11.52 25.49
CA PHE A 143 -3.68 12.75 26.26
C PHE A 143 -3.80 13.99 25.39
N LEU A 144 -3.11 14.05 24.24
CA LEU A 144 -3.12 15.20 23.33
C LEU A 144 -4.22 15.08 22.26
N GLY A 145 -4.64 13.88 21.92
CA GLY A 145 -5.63 13.66 20.87
C GLY A 145 -6.98 14.32 21.18
N ILE A 146 -7.45 14.23 22.44
CA ILE A 146 -8.75 14.82 22.84
C ILE A 146 -8.72 16.36 22.75
N PRO A 147 -7.76 17.09 23.35
CA PRO A 147 -7.71 18.54 23.21
C PRO A 147 -7.46 19.00 21.77
N ILE A 148 -6.62 18.30 20.99
CA ILE A 148 -6.41 18.62 19.58
C ILE A 148 -7.71 18.46 18.81
N PHE A 149 -8.45 17.36 19.01
CA PHE A 149 -9.75 17.16 18.40
C PHE A 149 -10.74 18.28 18.75
N ALA A 150 -10.79 18.69 20.01
CA ALA A 150 -11.67 19.79 20.44
C ALA A 150 -11.31 21.12 19.74
N VAL A 151 -10.02 21.42 19.58
CA VAL A 151 -9.56 22.61 18.86
C VAL A 151 -9.93 22.53 17.38
N VAL A 152 -9.69 21.40 16.75
CA VAL A 152 -10.05 21.19 15.32
C VAL A 152 -11.55 21.33 15.12
N MET A 153 -12.36 20.70 15.97
CA MET A 153 -13.82 20.81 15.90
C MET A 153 -14.30 22.23 16.12
N PHE A 154 -13.72 22.96 17.06
CA PHE A 154 -14.02 24.38 17.27
C PHE A 154 -13.70 25.21 16.01
N LEU A 155 -12.54 25.01 15.40
CA LEU A 155 -12.16 25.72 14.16
C LEU A 155 -13.09 25.37 13.00
N VAL A 156 -13.44 24.12 12.82
CA VAL A 156 -14.38 23.69 11.78
C VAL A 156 -15.75 24.33 12.00
N PHE A 157 -16.23 24.35 13.25
CA PHE A 157 -17.49 24.99 13.60
C PHE A 157 -17.45 26.51 13.33
N GLN A 158 -16.36 27.17 13.74
CA GLN A 158 -16.17 28.61 13.52
C GLN A 158 -16.14 28.96 12.04
N ILE A 159 -15.42 28.20 11.23
CA ILE A 159 -15.36 28.40 9.78
C ILE A 159 -16.74 28.16 9.17
N SER A 160 -17.39 27.06 9.51
CA SER A 160 -18.67 26.67 8.91
C SER A 160 -19.81 27.60 9.29
N GLN A 161 -19.92 28.01 10.54
CA GLN A 161 -21.04 28.82 11.03
C GLN A 161 -20.81 30.31 10.86
N VAL A 162 -19.62 30.80 11.23
CA VAL A 162 -19.38 32.25 11.26
C VAL A 162 -18.83 32.78 9.96
N TRP A 163 -17.86 32.12 9.36
CA TRP A 163 -17.18 32.67 8.18
C TRP A 163 -17.84 32.29 6.85
N VAL A 164 -18.51 31.16 6.79
CA VAL A 164 -19.15 30.68 5.56
C VAL A 164 -20.68 30.68 5.70
N GLY A 165 -21.20 30.09 6.76
CA GLY A 165 -22.64 29.87 6.93
C GLY A 165 -23.41 31.19 7.03
N THR A 166 -22.98 32.11 7.90
CA THR A 166 -23.66 33.40 8.07
C THR A 166 -23.64 34.26 6.81
N PRO A 167 -22.49 34.51 6.15
CA PRO A 167 -22.48 35.28 4.91
C PRO A 167 -23.31 34.67 3.77
N VAL A 168 -23.31 33.34 3.67
CA VAL A 168 -24.13 32.66 2.65
C VAL A 168 -25.62 32.78 2.96
N ALA A 169 -25.99 32.60 4.24
CA ALA A 169 -27.38 32.77 4.68
C ALA A 169 -27.87 34.19 4.45
N ASP A 170 -27.08 35.18 4.85
CA ASP A 170 -27.43 36.60 4.67
C ASP A 170 -27.61 36.97 3.16
N TYR A 171 -26.71 36.44 2.32
CA TYR A 171 -26.83 36.61 0.87
C TYR A 171 -28.14 36.00 0.31
N LEU A 172 -28.48 34.79 0.73
CA LEU A 172 -29.70 34.13 0.29
C LEU A 172 -30.96 34.82 0.81
N VAL A 173 -30.95 35.28 2.04
CA VAL A 173 -32.06 36.04 2.62
C VAL A 173 -32.27 37.36 1.86
N ALA A 174 -31.22 38.13 1.62
CA ALA A 174 -31.28 39.36 0.86
C ALA A 174 -31.81 39.15 -0.56
N TRP A 175 -31.42 38.06 -1.21
CA TRP A 175 -31.93 37.68 -2.52
C TRP A 175 -33.44 37.36 -2.50
N ILE A 176 -33.89 36.60 -1.50
CA ILE A 176 -35.31 36.26 -1.29
C ILE A 176 -36.14 37.51 -0.99
N GLU A 177 -35.66 38.44 -0.15
CA GLU A 177 -36.33 39.69 0.16
C GLU A 177 -36.48 40.59 -1.09
N THR A 178 -35.42 40.64 -1.90
CA THR A 178 -35.46 41.38 -3.19
C THR A 178 -36.50 40.79 -4.14
N PHE A 179 -36.54 39.48 -4.25
CA PHE A 179 -37.51 38.76 -5.08
C PHE A 179 -38.93 38.96 -4.55
N GLN A 180 -39.15 38.90 -3.25
CA GLN A 180 -40.44 39.13 -2.61
C GLN A 180 -40.93 40.56 -2.85
N GLY A 181 -40.06 41.58 -2.78
CA GLY A 181 -40.37 42.97 -3.12
C GLY A 181 -40.83 43.12 -4.56
N TYR A 182 -40.08 42.52 -5.49
CA TYR A 182 -40.44 42.54 -6.92
C TYR A 182 -41.84 41.91 -7.19
N VAL A 183 -42.11 40.74 -6.59
CA VAL A 183 -43.41 40.07 -6.73
C VAL A 183 -44.52 40.91 -6.14
N GLY A 184 -44.29 41.57 -4.98
CA GLY A 184 -45.26 42.45 -4.34
C GLY A 184 -45.64 43.66 -5.22
N GLU A 185 -44.64 44.30 -5.86
CA GLU A 185 -44.88 45.41 -6.79
C GLU A 185 -45.68 44.97 -8.01
N VAL A 186 -45.39 43.78 -8.59
CA VAL A 186 -46.10 43.26 -9.77
C VAL A 186 -47.54 42.85 -9.44
N LEU A 187 -47.81 42.39 -8.22
CA LEU A 187 -49.16 41.96 -7.80
C LEU A 187 -50.05 43.14 -7.35
N LEU A 188 -49.47 44.28 -6.97
CA LEU A 188 -50.18 45.46 -6.52
C LEU A 188 -50.38 46.54 -7.64
N ALA A 189 -49.75 46.34 -8.79
CA ALA A 189 -49.92 47.16 -10.00
C ALA A 189 -51.03 46.60 -10.91
#